data_def135cb95acfa49dfd450cf5f78801e
#
_entry.id   def135cb95acfa49dfd450cf5f78801e
#
_cell.length_a   1.000
_cell.length_b   1.000
_cell.length_c   1.000
_cell.angle_alpha   90.00
_cell.angle_beta   90.00
_cell.angle_gamma   90.00
#
_symmetry.space_group_name_H-M   'P 1'
#
loop_
_entity.id
_entity.type
_entity.pdbx_description
1 polymer ?
#
loop_
_entity_poly.entity_id
_entity_poly.type
_entity_poly.pdbx_seq_one_letter_code
_entity_poly.pdbx_strand_id
1 'polypeptide(L)'
;IHVPFLFMGRPTWEGSDYPGNYPRLDSLLAHSSEPKYRMVIKNTLHQDYTDIPLFSPIIEYVMQVGDLSPEISLTLINRLTHGFLDKHLLGRNGKKFNQILMNDLIIRF
;
A
#
# COMPACT_ATOMS: atom_id res chain seq x y z
N ILE A 1 5.63 -7.83 16.34
CA ILE A 1 4.95 -6.51 16.27
C ILE A 1 3.77 -6.55 17.25
N HIS A 2 3.69 -5.59 18.14
CA HIS A 2 2.67 -5.49 19.21
C HIS A 2 1.75 -4.28 19.04
N VAL A 3 1.68 -3.76 17.83
CA VAL A 3 0.76 -2.68 17.44
C VAL A 3 0.10 -3.06 16.11
N PRO A 4 -1.07 -2.50 15.80
CA PRO A 4 -1.67 -2.67 14.49
C PRO A 4 -0.70 -2.22 13.39
N PHE A 5 -0.66 -2.98 12.29
CA PHE A 5 0.33 -2.80 11.24
C PHE A 5 -0.36 -2.80 9.87
N LEU A 6 -0.05 -1.80 9.05
CA LEU A 6 -0.47 -1.73 7.65
C LEU A 6 0.76 -1.62 6.76
N PHE A 7 0.92 -2.58 5.86
CA PHE A 7 1.86 -2.51 4.75
C PHE A 7 1.10 -2.22 3.45
N MET A 8 1.58 -1.26 2.71
CA MET A 8 1.16 -0.98 1.34
C MET A 8 2.36 -1.09 0.42
N GLY A 9 2.25 -1.87 -0.62
CA GLY A 9 3.35 -2.11 -1.53
C GLY A 9 2.93 -2.26 -2.98
N ARG A 10 3.94 -2.31 -3.83
CA ARG A 10 3.81 -2.57 -5.27
C ARG A 10 3.89 -4.07 -5.57
N PRO A 11 3.29 -4.54 -6.69
CA PRO A 11 3.36 -5.96 -7.05
C PRO A 11 4.79 -6.49 -7.22
N THR A 12 5.69 -5.65 -7.72
CA THR A 12 7.07 -6.02 -8.09
C THR A 12 8.12 -5.55 -7.07
N TRP A 13 7.78 -5.56 -5.79
CA TRP A 13 8.76 -5.23 -4.74
C TRP A 13 9.90 -6.25 -4.67
N GLU A 14 9.64 -7.47 -5.09
CA GLU A 14 10.66 -8.49 -5.25
C GLU A 14 11.31 -8.35 -6.62
N GLY A 15 12.46 -7.76 -6.68
CA GLY A 15 13.28 -7.68 -7.89
C GLY A 15 14.60 -8.38 -7.72
N SER A 16 15.44 -8.35 -8.77
CA SER A 16 16.80 -8.88 -8.74
C SER A 16 17.65 -8.29 -7.61
N ASP A 17 17.40 -7.02 -7.25
CA ASP A 17 18.16 -6.30 -6.24
C ASP A 17 17.72 -6.61 -4.80
N TYR A 18 16.49 -7.07 -4.63
CA TYR A 18 15.90 -7.32 -3.31
C TYR A 18 15.12 -8.65 -3.30
N PRO A 19 15.77 -9.78 -3.53
CA PRO A 19 15.09 -11.07 -3.53
C PRO A 19 14.60 -11.39 -2.11
N GLY A 20 13.37 -11.89 -2.01
CA GLY A 20 12.82 -12.35 -0.76
C GLY A 20 12.25 -11.26 0.16
N ASN A 21 11.97 -10.05 -0.35
CA ASN A 21 11.36 -8.99 0.45
C ASN A 21 9.98 -9.40 0.98
N TYR A 22 9.10 -9.91 0.14
CA TYR A 22 7.77 -10.36 0.58
C TYR A 22 7.82 -11.56 1.53
N PRO A 23 8.61 -12.61 1.32
CA PRO A 23 8.78 -13.66 2.31
C PRO A 23 9.27 -13.17 3.67
N ARG A 24 10.20 -12.21 3.70
CA ARG A 24 10.67 -11.59 4.95
C ARG A 24 9.57 -10.80 5.66
N LEU A 25 8.80 -10.02 4.89
CA LEU A 25 7.64 -9.31 5.43
C LEU A 25 6.61 -10.28 5.99
N ASP A 26 6.30 -11.36 5.27
CA ASP A 26 5.34 -12.36 5.72
C ASP A 26 5.82 -13.06 7.00
N SER A 27 7.11 -13.37 7.09
CA SER A 27 7.71 -13.90 8.32
C SER A 27 7.59 -12.91 9.49
N LEU A 28 7.83 -11.64 9.26
CA LEU A 28 7.65 -10.60 10.27
C LEU A 28 6.19 -10.51 10.73
N LEU A 29 5.25 -10.51 9.79
CA LEU A 29 3.82 -10.40 10.09
C LEU A 29 3.27 -11.66 10.77
N ALA A 30 3.83 -12.83 10.49
CA ALA A 30 3.44 -14.07 11.16
C ALA A 30 3.66 -14.01 12.68
N HIS A 31 4.62 -13.22 13.14
CA HIS A 31 4.92 -13.01 14.56
C HIS A 31 4.17 -11.85 15.19
N SER A 32 3.28 -11.18 14.44
CA SER A 32 2.45 -10.10 14.98
C SER A 32 1.20 -10.66 15.67
N SER A 33 0.96 -10.23 16.90
CA SER A 33 -0.25 -10.56 17.67
C SER A 33 -1.41 -9.60 17.41
N GLU A 34 -1.13 -8.44 16.86
CA GLU A 34 -2.10 -7.38 16.61
C GLU A 34 -2.65 -7.44 15.19
N PRO A 35 -3.75 -6.73 14.89
CA PRO A 35 -4.28 -6.64 13.54
C PRO A 35 -3.22 -6.23 12.53
N LYS A 36 -3.10 -7.00 11.47
CA LYS A 36 -2.08 -6.81 10.45
C LYS A 36 -2.69 -6.88 9.06
N TYR A 37 -2.25 -5.98 8.21
CA TYR A 37 -2.74 -5.87 6.85
C TYR A 37 -1.56 -5.77 5.89
N ARG A 38 -1.56 -6.64 4.89
CA ARG A 38 -0.62 -6.57 3.77
C ARG A 38 -1.41 -6.31 2.51
N MET A 39 -1.27 -5.12 1.97
CA MET A 39 -1.97 -4.66 0.78
C MET A 39 -1.00 -4.44 -0.35
N VAL A 40 -1.37 -4.86 -1.55
CA VAL A 40 -0.64 -4.55 -2.77
C VAL A 40 -1.59 -3.82 -3.70
N ILE A 41 -1.19 -2.64 -4.15
CA ILE A 41 -1.95 -1.85 -5.10
C ILE A 41 -1.50 -2.22 -6.52
N LYS A 42 -2.43 -2.72 -7.33
CA LYS A 42 -2.15 -3.12 -8.72
C LYS A 42 -1.68 -1.93 -9.54
N ASN A 43 -0.84 -2.21 -10.53
CA ASN A 43 -0.37 -1.24 -11.51
C ASN A 43 0.39 -0.06 -10.91
N THR A 44 1.01 -0.25 -9.74
CA THR A 44 1.88 0.75 -9.11
C THR A 44 3.33 0.31 -9.13
N LEU A 45 4.23 1.28 -9.14
CA LEU A 45 5.67 1.14 -8.96
C LEU A 45 6.15 2.05 -7.83
N HIS A 46 7.46 2.12 -7.62
CA HIS A 46 8.03 2.77 -6.44
C HIS A 46 7.57 4.23 -6.25
N GLN A 47 7.60 5.03 -7.31
CA GLN A 47 7.32 6.46 -7.23
C GLN A 47 5.82 6.78 -7.07
N ASP A 48 4.93 5.82 -7.32
CA ASP A 48 3.49 6.01 -7.12
C ASP A 48 3.12 6.21 -5.63
N TYR A 49 4.03 5.86 -4.73
CA TYR A 49 3.87 6.08 -3.28
C TYR A 49 4.40 7.45 -2.82
N THR A 50 4.63 8.32 -3.76
CA THR A 50 5.02 9.73 -3.55
C THR A 50 4.11 10.62 -4.36
N ASP A 51 4.20 11.93 -4.15
CA ASP A 51 3.48 12.92 -4.94
C ASP A 51 4.25 13.37 -6.21
N ILE A 52 5.45 12.85 -6.42
CA ILE A 52 6.29 13.19 -7.59
C ILE A 52 5.55 13.00 -8.92
N PRO A 53 4.78 11.93 -9.16
CA PRO A 53 4.07 11.77 -10.43
C PRO A 53 3.03 12.85 -10.73
N LEU A 54 2.59 13.62 -9.73
CA LEU A 54 1.65 14.72 -9.92
C LEU A 54 2.32 15.99 -10.50
N PHE A 55 3.64 16.12 -10.38
CA PHE A 55 4.33 17.36 -10.74
C PHE A 55 4.60 17.49 -12.23
N SER A 56 4.69 16.38 -12.95
CA SER A 56 5.02 16.44 -14.37
C SER A 56 4.54 15.21 -15.14
N PRO A 57 3.92 15.41 -16.30
CA PRO A 57 3.52 14.29 -17.16
C PRO A 57 4.70 13.53 -17.79
N ILE A 58 5.91 14.07 -17.75
CA ILE A 58 7.10 13.40 -18.28
C ILE A 58 7.83 12.53 -17.26
N ILE A 59 7.40 12.53 -16.01
CA ILE A 59 8.02 11.74 -14.93
C ILE A 59 8.00 10.25 -15.27
N GLU A 60 6.96 9.75 -15.92
CA GLU A 60 6.85 8.35 -16.32
C GLU A 60 8.00 7.86 -17.21
N TYR A 61 8.66 8.76 -17.94
CA TYR A 61 9.78 8.42 -18.82
C TYR A 61 11.12 8.38 -18.11
N VAL A 62 11.23 8.92 -16.92
CA VAL A 62 12.50 9.05 -16.19
C VAL A 62 12.50 8.36 -14.83
N MET A 63 11.34 7.97 -14.31
CA MET A 63 11.19 7.35 -12.99
C MET A 63 10.30 6.12 -13.07
N GLN A 64 10.37 5.27 -12.02
CA GLN A 64 9.52 4.08 -11.89
C GLN A 64 8.11 4.46 -11.45
N VAL A 65 7.25 4.72 -12.41
CA VAL A 65 5.83 5.02 -12.24
C VAL A 65 5.02 3.92 -12.92
N GLY A 66 3.99 3.43 -12.26
CA GLY A 66 3.10 2.41 -12.81
C GLY A 66 2.06 2.96 -13.77
N ASP A 67 1.24 2.06 -14.31
CA ASP A 67 0.18 2.40 -15.26
C ASP A 67 -1.05 3.01 -14.58
N LEU A 68 -1.16 2.93 -13.26
CA LEU A 68 -2.24 3.55 -12.51
C LEU A 68 -2.07 5.05 -12.47
N SER A 69 -3.16 5.78 -12.74
CA SER A 69 -3.14 7.25 -12.69
C SER A 69 -2.67 7.73 -11.31
N PRO A 70 -1.79 8.76 -11.24
CA PRO A 70 -1.29 9.29 -9.98
C PRO A 70 -2.41 9.72 -9.02
N GLU A 71 -3.48 10.30 -9.54
CA GLU A 71 -4.62 10.73 -8.73
C GLU A 71 -5.33 9.54 -8.08
N ILE A 72 -5.49 8.45 -8.82
CA ILE A 72 -6.11 7.23 -8.30
C ILE A 72 -5.21 6.56 -7.28
N SER A 73 -3.92 6.39 -7.57
CA SER A 73 -2.98 5.74 -6.65
C SER A 73 -2.87 6.49 -5.33
N LEU A 74 -2.70 7.81 -5.36
CA LEU A 74 -2.63 8.64 -4.16
C LEU A 74 -3.94 8.67 -3.39
N THR A 75 -5.07 8.70 -4.08
CA THR A 75 -6.38 8.61 -3.43
C THR A 75 -6.52 7.30 -2.66
N LEU A 76 -6.14 6.17 -3.27
CA LEU A 76 -6.19 4.86 -2.59
C LEU A 76 -5.25 4.80 -1.39
N ILE A 77 -4.01 5.26 -1.55
CA ILE A 77 -3.01 5.29 -0.46
C ILE A 77 -3.53 6.14 0.70
N ASN A 78 -4.04 7.33 0.42
CA ASN A 78 -4.56 8.24 1.44
C ASN A 78 -5.79 7.66 2.14
N ARG A 79 -6.71 7.06 1.41
CA ARG A 79 -7.90 6.42 2.01
C ARG A 79 -7.55 5.21 2.86
N LEU A 80 -6.61 4.37 2.41
CA LEU A 80 -6.13 3.24 3.19
C LEU A 80 -5.47 3.70 4.49
N THR A 81 -4.58 4.68 4.40
CA THR A 81 -3.88 5.25 5.56
C THR A 81 -4.86 5.88 6.54
N HIS A 82 -5.73 6.74 6.05
CA HIS A 82 -6.72 7.43 6.88
C HIS A 82 -7.69 6.44 7.54
N GLY A 83 -8.23 5.49 6.78
CA GLY A 83 -9.14 4.48 7.30
C GLY A 83 -8.49 3.57 8.33
N PHE A 84 -7.24 3.19 8.12
CA PHE A 84 -6.46 2.41 9.09
C PHE A 84 -6.26 3.18 10.40
N LEU A 85 -5.87 4.45 10.33
CA LEU A 85 -5.68 5.29 11.51
C LEU A 85 -7.00 5.55 12.24
N ASP A 86 -8.08 5.82 11.53
CA ASP A 86 -9.41 5.98 12.12
C ASP A 86 -9.83 4.74 12.93
N LYS A 87 -9.61 3.56 12.36
CA LYS A 87 -9.99 2.31 13.00
C LYS A 87 -9.13 1.99 14.22
N HIS A 88 -7.81 2.08 14.09
CA HIS A 88 -6.88 1.56 15.08
C HIS A 88 -6.32 2.60 16.04
N LEU A 89 -6.32 3.87 15.66
CA LEU A 89 -5.84 4.96 16.51
C LEU A 89 -6.99 5.70 17.19
N LEU A 90 -8.05 5.99 16.44
CA LEU A 90 -9.21 6.74 16.96
C LEU A 90 -10.35 5.83 17.44
N GLY A 91 -10.24 4.52 17.27
CA GLY A 91 -11.24 3.55 17.74
C GLY A 91 -12.57 3.61 17.00
N ARG A 92 -12.62 4.14 15.78
CA ARG A 92 -13.83 4.19 14.95
C ARG A 92 -14.14 2.81 14.37
N ASN A 93 -15.37 2.61 13.88
CA ASN A 93 -15.87 1.28 13.50
C ASN A 93 -15.16 0.61 12.28
N GLY A 94 -14.32 1.34 11.56
CA GLY A 94 -13.58 0.81 10.41
C GLY A 94 -14.41 0.53 9.17
N LYS A 95 -15.64 0.99 9.08
CA LYS A 95 -16.52 0.76 7.92
C LYS A 95 -15.92 1.29 6.63
N LYS A 96 -15.39 2.50 6.66
CA LYS A 96 -14.71 3.12 5.51
C LYS A 96 -13.48 2.33 5.10
N PHE A 97 -12.68 1.91 6.06
CA PHE A 97 -11.49 1.09 5.81
C PHE A 97 -11.86 -0.24 5.15
N ASN A 98 -12.86 -0.93 5.68
CA ASN A 98 -13.33 -2.19 5.10
C ASN A 98 -13.87 -2.03 3.68
N GLN A 99 -14.56 -0.92 3.38
CA GLN A 99 -15.02 -0.62 2.02
C GLN A 99 -13.88 -0.41 1.04
N ILE A 100 -12.83 0.30 1.44
CA ILE A 100 -11.66 0.52 0.59
C ILE A 100 -10.95 -0.80 0.30
N LEU A 101 -10.86 -1.72 1.26
CA LEU A 101 -10.28 -3.03 1.09
C LEU A 101 -10.98 -3.89 0.02
N MET A 102 -12.21 -3.57 -0.33
CA MET A 102 -12.98 -4.25 -1.38
C MET A 102 -12.69 -3.71 -2.78
N ASN A 103 -11.86 -2.68 -2.93
CA ASN A 103 -11.49 -2.12 -4.23
C ASN A 103 -10.72 -3.16 -5.06
N ASP A 104 -11.07 -3.31 -6.34
CA ASP A 104 -10.47 -4.30 -7.25
C ASP A 104 -8.98 -4.05 -7.54
N LEU A 105 -8.50 -2.84 -7.30
CA LEU A 105 -7.08 -2.49 -7.44
C LEU A 105 -6.23 -2.93 -6.24
N ILE A 106 -6.85 -3.42 -5.17
CA ILE A 106 -6.16 -3.83 -3.94
C ILE A 106 -6.15 -5.36 -3.84
N ILE A 107 -4.95 -5.93 -3.75
CA ILE A 107 -4.74 -7.33 -3.40
C ILE A 107 -4.45 -7.40 -1.91
N ARG A 108 -5.24 -8.19 -1.19
CA ARG A 108 -5.05 -8.46 0.23
C ARG A 108 -4.37 -9.80 0.44
N PHE A 109 -3.52 -9.84 1.39
CA PHE A 109 -2.85 -11.08 1.80
C PHE A 109 -3.11 -11.41 3.27
#